data_6b05c4e6a758bf7755be5aaeb0d7eb39
#
_entry.id   6b05c4e6a758bf7755be5aaeb0d7eb39
#
_cell.length_a   1.000
_cell.length_b   1.000
_cell.length_c   1.000
_cell.angle_alpha   90.00
_cell.angle_beta   90.00
_cell.angle_gamma   90.00
#
_symmetry.space_group_name_H-M   'P 1'
#
loop_
_entity.id
_entity.type
_entity.pdbx_description
1 polymer ?
#
loop_
_entity_poly.entity_id
_entity_poly.type
_entity_poly.pdbx_seq_one_letter_code
_entity_poly.pdbx_strand_id
1 'polypeptide(L)'
;AAGFLWELSKSKGKFWLTQGPLFIVNVHAVWYLCNNNIGGGLRMLALDFINIGNGDCILIREMEGTQQKFAMMVDFGHDCLIRDDHPGELDPRSQRIYAGDFLRELGVTHLDVALATHFHRDHIGGLGRVLDVVTIDRFYTTYLPPENAPKLDPFHPDNNLPKAARSALLCLQIFTEALQSHPGRIKQFELVPGTETISLQLTPDLKMDILCGEPALYRRQKEVYDAAFNGERNGYELVRWAKSMNVCSLRQRLYYHGKEIVLGGDAYAHVWETVNLTPCDILKVPHHASFDSTSRKLLEKLQPKTAVVTVAARRPDERPHPYVVSLLQEYVENLYFTDAVEIPGLVEPQFHKSVHLEVE
;
A
#
# COMPACT_ATOMS: atom_id res chain seq x y z
N ALA A 1 -5.52 35.66 42.20
CA ALA A 1 -4.85 35.34 40.98
C ALA A 1 -3.34 35.26 41.22
N ALA A 2 -2.82 34.09 41.46
CA ALA A 2 -1.39 33.86 41.55
C ALA A 2 -0.90 33.38 40.17
N GLY A 3 -0.12 34.24 39.49
CA GLY A 3 0.53 33.88 38.25
C GLY A 3 1.74 33.01 38.56
N PHE A 4 1.75 31.82 38.00
CA PHE A 4 2.95 30.96 37.97
C PHE A 4 3.73 31.29 36.72
N LEU A 5 4.96 31.78 36.88
CA LEU A 5 5.97 31.88 35.85
C LEU A 5 6.67 30.51 35.71
N TRP A 6 6.67 29.96 34.51
CA TRP A 6 7.42 28.75 34.17
C TRP A 6 8.70 29.13 33.43
N GLU A 7 9.84 28.72 33.92
CA GLU A 7 11.11 28.82 33.20
C GLU A 7 11.42 27.53 32.43
N LEU A 8 11.64 27.68 31.16
CA LEU A 8 12.07 26.60 30.26
C LEU A 8 13.58 26.67 30.08
N SER A 9 14.32 25.65 30.49
CA SER A 9 15.74 25.53 30.18
C SER A 9 15.98 24.46 29.13
N LYS A 10 16.85 24.74 28.16
CA LYS A 10 17.22 23.86 27.06
C LYS A 10 18.61 23.27 27.29
N SER A 11 18.71 21.95 27.40
CA SER A 11 19.99 21.22 27.37
C SER A 11 19.86 19.98 26.50
N LYS A 12 20.69 19.89 25.45
CA LYS A 12 20.80 18.74 24.52
C LYS A 12 19.45 18.24 23.94
N GLY A 13 18.60 19.15 23.47
CA GLY A 13 17.36 18.78 22.80
C GLY A 13 16.26 18.21 23.69
N LYS A 14 16.39 18.25 25.02
CA LYS A 14 15.35 17.85 25.97
C LYS A 14 14.94 19.05 26.82
N PHE A 15 13.64 19.20 27.05
CA PHE A 15 13.06 20.21 27.93
C PHE A 15 12.66 19.55 29.27
N TRP A 16 12.95 20.22 30.41
CA TRP A 16 12.59 19.74 31.72
C TRP A 16 11.72 20.79 32.41
N LEU A 17 10.64 20.35 33.03
CA LEU A 17 9.83 21.17 33.94
C LEU A 17 10.24 20.82 35.36
N THR A 18 10.79 21.78 36.08
CA THR A 18 11.16 21.62 37.50
C THR A 18 10.05 22.22 38.38
N GLN A 19 9.17 21.39 38.86
CA GLN A 19 8.41 21.31 40.11
C GLN A 19 7.06 20.63 39.88
N GLY A 20 6.91 19.39 40.37
CA GLY A 20 5.71 18.58 40.35
C GLY A 20 5.97 17.12 40.01
N PRO A 21 5.03 16.19 40.23
CA PRO A 21 5.23 14.81 39.85
C PRO A 21 5.49 14.71 38.32
N LEU A 22 6.50 13.93 37.94
CA LEU A 22 6.94 13.76 36.55
C LEU A 22 5.79 13.26 35.68
N PHE A 23 5.18 14.16 34.94
CA PHE A 23 4.43 13.78 33.72
C PHE A 23 5.40 13.83 32.54
N ILE A 24 5.66 12.66 31.92
CA ILE A 24 6.32 12.62 30.63
C ILE A 24 5.31 13.18 29.62
N VAL A 25 5.38 14.47 29.36
CA VAL A 25 4.63 15.09 28.28
C VAL A 25 5.40 14.80 27.00
N ASN A 26 4.74 14.11 26.08
CA ASN A 26 5.30 13.89 24.75
C ASN A 26 5.59 15.25 24.11
N VAL A 27 6.87 15.56 23.87
CA VAL A 27 7.33 16.87 23.37
C VAL A 27 6.70 17.21 22.02
N HIS A 28 6.35 16.20 21.21
CA HIS A 28 5.58 16.40 19.99
C HIS A 28 4.17 16.96 20.24
N ALA A 29 3.49 16.54 21.31
CA ALA A 29 2.16 17.07 21.64
C ALA A 29 2.20 18.54 22.09
N VAL A 30 3.24 18.97 22.80
CA VAL A 30 3.39 20.38 23.24
C VAL A 30 3.81 21.27 22.06
N TRP A 31 4.71 20.80 21.19
CA TRP A 31 5.10 21.50 19.97
C TRP A 31 3.90 21.67 19.03
N TYR A 32 3.09 20.62 18.92
CA TYR A 32 1.84 20.59 18.14
C TYR A 32 0.79 21.59 18.66
N LEU A 33 0.66 21.74 19.97
CA LEU A 33 -0.29 22.68 20.59
C LEU A 33 0.18 24.14 20.51
N CYS A 34 1.49 24.41 20.47
CA CYS A 34 2.03 25.78 20.38
C CYS A 34 1.97 26.32 18.94
N ASN A 35 2.06 25.47 17.92
CA ASN A 35 2.02 25.92 16.52
C ASN A 35 0.60 26.11 15.94
N ASN A 36 -0.42 25.56 16.60
CA ASN A 36 -1.82 25.66 16.15
C ASN A 36 -2.49 27.03 16.41
N ASN A 37 -1.77 28.02 16.94
CA ASN A 37 -2.31 29.37 17.18
C ASN A 37 -1.87 30.45 16.18
N ILE A 38 -1.14 30.07 15.11
CA ILE A 38 -0.85 30.97 14.00
C ILE A 38 -1.64 30.46 12.79
N GLY A 39 -2.66 31.18 12.37
CA GLY A 39 -3.67 30.78 11.40
C GLY A 39 -3.11 30.36 10.02
N GLY A 40 -2.82 29.08 9.91
CA GLY A 40 -2.33 28.34 8.75
C GLY A 40 -1.66 27.09 9.30
N GLY A 41 -2.42 25.98 9.46
CA GLY A 41 -1.85 24.71 9.90
C GLY A 41 -0.77 24.25 8.94
N LEU A 42 0.35 23.73 9.45
CA LEU A 42 1.39 23.12 8.63
C LEU A 42 0.75 22.04 7.75
N ARG A 43 0.99 22.12 6.45
CA ARG A 43 0.56 21.09 5.51
C ARG A 43 1.60 19.97 5.47
N MET A 44 1.12 18.74 5.53
CA MET A 44 1.97 17.55 5.52
C MET A 44 1.27 16.41 4.78
N LEU A 45 2.04 15.53 4.20
CA LEU A 45 1.56 14.27 3.63
C LEU A 45 1.82 13.15 4.63
N ALA A 46 0.77 12.52 5.13
CA ALA A 46 0.82 11.34 5.99
C ALA A 46 0.67 10.08 5.15
N LEU A 47 1.60 9.15 5.28
CA LEU A 47 1.58 7.84 4.62
C LEU A 47 1.47 6.76 5.70
N ASP A 48 0.42 5.96 5.63
CA ASP A 48 0.21 4.80 6.47
C ASP A 48 0.33 3.52 5.65
N PHE A 49 1.41 2.77 5.82
CA PHE A 49 1.57 1.43 5.26
C PHE A 49 0.97 0.45 6.26
N ILE A 50 -0.25 0.02 6.00
CA ILE A 50 -1.09 -0.69 6.97
C ILE A 50 -0.62 -2.14 7.11
N ASN A 51 -0.49 -2.62 8.34
CA ASN A 51 -0.14 -4.01 8.64
C ASN A 51 -1.35 -4.93 8.42
N ILE A 52 -1.54 -5.34 7.19
CA ILE A 52 -2.58 -6.32 6.81
C ILE A 52 -2.04 -7.77 6.80
N GLY A 53 -0.84 -7.98 7.34
CA GLY A 53 -0.06 -9.19 7.13
C GLY A 53 0.58 -9.19 5.74
N ASN A 54 0.26 -10.16 4.91
CA ASN A 54 0.76 -10.18 3.54
C ASN A 54 -0.05 -9.28 2.61
N GLY A 55 0.65 -8.44 1.84
CA GLY A 55 0.07 -7.63 0.77
C GLY A 55 0.27 -6.13 0.94
N ASP A 56 -0.27 -5.36 0.02
CA ASP A 56 -0.20 -3.91 0.01
C ASP A 56 -1.52 -3.28 0.43
N CYS A 57 -1.42 -2.32 1.34
CA CYS A 57 -2.51 -1.44 1.72
C CYS A 57 -1.92 -0.12 2.22
N ILE A 58 -2.02 0.94 1.42
CA ILE A 58 -1.34 2.20 1.69
C ILE A 58 -2.36 3.32 1.68
N LEU A 59 -2.57 3.97 2.83
CA LEU A 59 -3.38 5.17 2.94
C LEU A 59 -2.48 6.40 2.90
N ILE A 60 -2.80 7.36 2.04
CA ILE A 60 -2.07 8.60 1.86
C ILE A 60 -3.05 9.76 2.10
N ARG A 61 -2.71 10.65 3.02
CA ARG A 61 -3.57 11.77 3.40
C ARG A 61 -2.79 13.09 3.39
N GLU A 62 -3.32 14.11 2.72
CA GLU A 62 -2.83 15.47 2.92
C GLU A 62 -3.56 16.09 4.10
N MET A 63 -2.79 16.54 5.07
CA MET A 63 -3.27 17.10 6.32
C MET A 63 -2.92 18.59 6.43
N GLU A 64 -3.84 19.40 6.94
CA GLU A 64 -3.56 20.76 7.37
C GLU A 64 -3.85 20.88 8.87
N GLY A 65 -2.81 20.81 9.67
CA GLY A 65 -2.95 20.57 11.11
C GLY A 65 -3.61 19.23 11.39
N THR A 66 -4.80 19.21 12.01
CA THR A 66 -5.58 17.99 12.29
C THR A 66 -6.62 17.69 11.21
N GLN A 67 -6.80 18.59 10.25
CA GLN A 67 -7.84 18.46 9.22
C GLN A 67 -7.32 17.71 8.01
N GLN A 68 -7.95 16.60 7.66
CA GLN A 68 -7.74 15.92 6.39
C GLN A 68 -8.31 16.76 5.24
N LYS A 69 -7.49 17.08 4.25
CA LYS A 69 -7.87 17.83 3.04
C LYS A 69 -8.05 16.93 1.83
N PHE A 70 -7.31 15.84 1.78
CA PHE A 70 -7.34 14.85 0.72
C PHE A 70 -7.01 13.49 1.30
N ALA A 71 -7.58 12.43 0.73
CA ALA A 71 -7.22 11.07 1.04
C ALA A 71 -7.21 10.19 -0.22
N MET A 72 -6.20 9.35 -0.33
CA MET A 72 -6.17 8.29 -1.34
C MET A 72 -5.69 6.97 -0.75
N MET A 73 -6.06 5.87 -1.41
CA MET A 73 -5.62 4.54 -1.04
C MET A 73 -5.03 3.81 -2.25
N VAL A 74 -3.88 3.17 -2.06
CA VAL A 74 -3.26 2.28 -3.03
C VAL A 74 -3.30 0.87 -2.49
N ASP A 75 -4.00 0.00 -3.19
CA ASP A 75 -4.36 -1.37 -2.80
C ASP A 75 -5.13 -1.46 -1.47
N PHE A 76 -5.71 -2.60 -1.19
CA PHE A 76 -6.69 -2.80 -0.13
C PHE A 76 -6.32 -3.97 0.79
N GLY A 77 -5.20 -4.62 0.50
CA GLY A 77 -4.72 -5.75 1.26
C GLY A 77 -5.47 -7.06 1.02
N HIS A 78 -5.19 -8.03 1.88
CA HIS A 78 -5.79 -9.33 1.84
C HIS A 78 -7.15 -9.38 2.58
N ASP A 79 -8.05 -10.24 2.16
CA ASP A 79 -9.34 -10.51 2.83
C ASP A 79 -9.20 -11.40 4.09
N CYS A 80 -8.00 -11.88 4.39
CA CYS A 80 -7.68 -12.72 5.55
C CYS A 80 -6.30 -12.36 6.11
N LEU A 81 -6.24 -11.96 7.38
CA LEU A 81 -5.02 -11.47 8.03
C LEU A 81 -3.99 -12.57 8.37
N ILE A 82 -4.40 -13.84 8.38
CA ILE A 82 -3.57 -14.96 8.84
C ILE A 82 -3.42 -16.08 7.81
N ARG A 83 -3.85 -15.85 6.55
CA ARG A 83 -3.95 -16.93 5.56
C ARG A 83 -2.63 -17.62 5.24
N ASP A 84 -1.56 -16.84 5.16
CA ASP A 84 -0.25 -17.32 4.70
C ASP A 84 0.65 -17.73 5.88
N ASP A 85 0.15 -17.63 7.12
CA ASP A 85 0.85 -18.08 8.29
C ASP A 85 0.47 -19.52 8.63
N HIS A 86 1.39 -20.27 9.23
CA HIS A 86 1.06 -21.54 9.84
C HIS A 86 0.19 -21.32 11.09
N PRO A 87 -0.94 -22.03 11.26
CA PRO A 87 -1.76 -21.90 12.45
C PRO A 87 -0.91 -22.12 13.72
N GLY A 88 -0.95 -21.15 14.64
CA GLY A 88 -0.19 -21.16 15.89
C GLY A 88 1.21 -20.55 15.83
N GLU A 89 1.67 -20.07 14.67
CA GLU A 89 2.99 -19.43 14.52
C GLU A 89 2.94 -17.90 14.50
N LEU A 90 1.75 -17.30 14.39
CA LEU A 90 1.60 -15.84 14.46
C LEU A 90 2.05 -15.36 15.84
N ASP A 91 2.96 -14.39 15.86
CA ASP A 91 3.33 -13.70 17.11
C ASP A 91 2.07 -13.01 17.70
N PRO A 92 1.66 -13.35 18.93
CA PRO A 92 0.47 -12.77 19.52
C PRO A 92 0.57 -11.24 19.72
N ARG A 93 1.77 -10.66 19.59
CA ARG A 93 2.02 -9.22 19.60
C ARG A 93 1.81 -8.57 18.23
N SER A 94 1.68 -9.35 17.16
CA SER A 94 1.40 -8.81 15.83
C SER A 94 0.11 -8.01 15.85
N GLN A 95 0.16 -6.80 15.28
CA GLN A 95 -0.95 -5.84 15.30
C GLN A 95 -1.63 -5.73 13.93
N ARG A 96 -1.78 -6.87 13.23
CA ARG A 96 -2.48 -6.91 11.93
C ARG A 96 -3.89 -6.39 12.05
N ILE A 97 -4.31 -5.58 11.09
CA ILE A 97 -5.64 -4.97 11.04
C ILE A 97 -6.18 -4.99 9.61
N TYR A 98 -7.48 -5.21 9.44
CA TYR A 98 -8.11 -5.04 8.14
C TYR A 98 -8.14 -3.56 7.73
N ALA A 99 -7.98 -3.29 6.44
CA ALA A 99 -8.01 -1.94 5.89
C ALA A 99 -9.26 -1.14 6.33
N GLY A 100 -10.45 -1.74 6.21
CA GLY A 100 -11.70 -1.09 6.64
C GLY A 100 -11.74 -0.75 8.13
N ASP A 101 -11.18 -1.60 8.99
CA ASP A 101 -11.12 -1.33 10.44
C ASP A 101 -10.13 -0.21 10.75
N PHE A 102 -8.98 -0.17 10.07
CA PHE A 102 -8.01 0.92 10.20
C PHE A 102 -8.62 2.27 9.79
N LEU A 103 -9.37 2.30 8.69
CA LEU A 103 -10.07 3.50 8.25
C LEU A 103 -11.12 3.96 9.26
N ARG A 104 -11.87 3.03 9.89
CA ARG A 104 -12.83 3.36 10.98
C ARG A 104 -12.12 3.96 12.18
N GLU A 105 -10.99 3.41 12.61
CA GLU A 105 -10.20 3.95 13.73
C GLU A 105 -9.72 5.38 13.47
N LEU A 106 -9.39 5.70 12.23
CA LEU A 106 -8.97 7.04 11.82
C LEU A 106 -10.14 7.99 11.51
N GLY A 107 -11.39 7.48 11.47
CA GLY A 107 -12.56 8.27 11.07
C GLY A 107 -12.60 8.63 9.59
N VAL A 108 -11.87 7.91 8.74
CA VAL A 108 -11.86 8.13 7.29
C VAL A 108 -13.10 7.47 6.68
N THR A 109 -14.00 8.27 6.12
CA THR A 109 -15.26 7.81 5.49
C THR A 109 -15.34 8.11 4.00
N HIS A 110 -14.32 8.78 3.45
CA HIS A 110 -14.24 9.20 2.07
C HIS A 110 -12.80 9.13 1.56
N LEU A 111 -12.64 8.68 0.32
CA LEU A 111 -11.39 8.72 -0.45
C LEU A 111 -11.64 9.49 -1.75
N ASP A 112 -10.81 10.49 -2.01
CA ASP A 112 -10.83 11.25 -3.28
C ASP A 112 -10.35 10.35 -4.43
N VAL A 113 -9.38 9.48 -4.14
CA VAL A 113 -8.79 8.56 -5.11
C VAL A 113 -8.54 7.19 -4.46
N ALA A 114 -8.80 6.13 -5.21
CA ALA A 114 -8.28 4.81 -4.92
C ALA A 114 -7.68 4.18 -6.17
N LEU A 115 -6.71 3.28 -5.99
CA LEU A 115 -6.01 2.63 -7.07
C LEU A 115 -5.75 1.16 -6.73
N ALA A 116 -6.16 0.24 -7.62
CA ALA A 116 -5.75 -1.15 -7.58
C ALA A 116 -4.54 -1.35 -8.50
N THR A 117 -3.38 -1.71 -7.94
CA THR A 117 -2.17 -1.89 -8.73
C THR A 117 -2.26 -3.07 -9.67
N HIS A 118 -2.79 -4.18 -9.19
CA HIS A 118 -3.06 -5.40 -9.94
C HIS A 118 -4.05 -6.31 -9.17
N PHE A 119 -4.39 -7.47 -9.72
CA PHE A 119 -5.51 -8.29 -9.23
C PHE A 119 -5.11 -9.47 -8.33
N HIS A 120 -3.92 -9.47 -7.71
CA HIS A 120 -3.64 -10.46 -6.69
C HIS A 120 -4.46 -10.21 -5.42
N ARG A 121 -4.80 -11.31 -4.73
CA ARG A 121 -5.71 -11.28 -3.58
C ARG A 121 -5.18 -10.46 -2.41
N ASP A 122 -3.89 -10.42 -2.23
CA ASP A 122 -3.19 -9.64 -1.21
C ASP A 122 -3.10 -8.12 -1.54
N HIS A 123 -3.69 -7.70 -2.66
CA HIS A 123 -3.85 -6.30 -3.05
C HIS A 123 -5.32 -5.89 -3.13
N ILE A 124 -6.18 -6.75 -3.71
CA ILE A 124 -7.60 -6.40 -3.93
C ILE A 124 -8.55 -7.09 -2.94
N GLY A 125 -8.08 -8.04 -2.16
CA GLY A 125 -8.92 -8.88 -1.30
C GLY A 125 -9.72 -8.09 -0.25
N GLY A 126 -9.14 -7.02 0.28
CA GLY A 126 -9.77 -6.16 1.29
C GLY A 126 -10.73 -5.11 0.73
N LEU A 127 -10.89 -4.97 -0.60
CA LEU A 127 -11.70 -3.92 -1.22
C LEU A 127 -13.14 -3.87 -0.67
N GLY A 128 -13.81 -5.02 -0.53
CA GLY A 128 -15.17 -5.07 0.02
C GLY A 128 -15.26 -4.44 1.41
N ARG A 129 -14.30 -4.76 2.30
CA ARG A 129 -14.25 -4.17 3.66
C ARG A 129 -13.97 -2.67 3.65
N VAL A 130 -13.22 -2.18 2.67
CA VAL A 130 -12.99 -0.75 2.47
C VAL A 130 -14.28 -0.07 2.02
N LEU A 131 -14.99 -0.66 1.05
CA LEU A 131 -16.26 -0.14 0.56
C LEU A 131 -17.42 -0.19 1.57
N ASP A 132 -17.34 -1.05 2.60
CA ASP A 132 -18.23 -1.01 3.76
C ASP A 132 -18.13 0.31 4.55
N VAL A 133 -16.96 0.97 4.48
CA VAL A 133 -16.62 2.13 5.31
C VAL A 133 -16.65 3.43 4.53
N VAL A 134 -16.06 3.43 3.32
CA VAL A 134 -15.82 4.66 2.56
C VAL A 134 -16.62 4.74 1.27
N THR A 135 -16.80 5.98 0.80
CA THR A 135 -17.11 6.29 -0.61
C THR A 135 -15.82 6.69 -1.32
N ILE A 136 -15.73 6.43 -2.62
CA ILE A 136 -14.56 6.73 -3.46
C ILE A 136 -15.00 7.59 -4.63
N ASP A 137 -14.35 8.73 -4.86
CA ASP A 137 -14.67 9.57 -5.99
C ASP A 137 -14.14 9.01 -7.31
N ARG A 138 -12.85 8.69 -7.38
CA ARG A 138 -12.20 8.13 -8.57
C ARG A 138 -11.43 6.86 -8.23
N PHE A 139 -11.72 5.79 -8.95
CA PHE A 139 -11.07 4.48 -8.76
C PHE A 139 -10.30 4.09 -10.02
N TYR A 140 -8.98 4.05 -9.92
CA TYR A 140 -8.07 3.64 -11.00
C TYR A 140 -7.84 2.14 -10.98
N THR A 141 -8.02 1.50 -12.15
CA THR A 141 -7.83 0.04 -12.30
C THR A 141 -7.44 -0.31 -13.73
N THR A 142 -6.85 -1.47 -13.92
CA THR A 142 -6.48 -1.98 -15.25
C THR A 142 -7.59 -2.76 -15.96
N TYR A 143 -8.64 -3.15 -15.23
CA TYR A 143 -9.79 -3.86 -15.77
C TYR A 143 -11.05 -3.57 -14.96
N LEU A 144 -12.18 -3.51 -15.64
CA LEU A 144 -13.49 -3.39 -15.03
C LEU A 144 -14.38 -4.54 -15.53
N PRO A 145 -14.91 -5.39 -14.62
CA PRO A 145 -15.83 -6.45 -14.99
C PRO A 145 -17.13 -5.88 -15.55
N PRO A 146 -17.88 -6.64 -16.39
CA PRO A 146 -19.21 -6.25 -16.80
C PRO A 146 -20.13 -5.99 -15.58
N GLU A 147 -21.04 -5.04 -15.69
CA GLU A 147 -21.96 -4.66 -14.59
C GLU A 147 -22.75 -5.87 -14.06
N ASN A 148 -23.23 -6.72 -14.97
CA ASN A 148 -23.95 -7.95 -14.66
C ASN A 148 -23.07 -9.19 -14.82
N ALA A 149 -21.78 -9.11 -14.47
CA ALA A 149 -20.87 -10.21 -14.58
C ALA A 149 -21.40 -11.44 -13.82
N PRO A 150 -21.44 -12.62 -14.45
CA PRO A 150 -21.88 -13.83 -13.77
C PRO A 150 -20.87 -14.22 -12.68
N LYS A 151 -21.37 -14.91 -11.66
CA LYS A 151 -20.50 -15.50 -10.63
C LYS A 151 -19.55 -16.49 -11.28
N LEU A 152 -18.26 -16.30 -11.05
CA LEU A 152 -17.24 -17.30 -11.36
C LEU A 152 -17.20 -18.31 -10.21
N ASP A 153 -17.08 -19.59 -10.53
CA ASP A 153 -16.82 -20.64 -9.54
C ASP A 153 -15.47 -21.32 -9.84
N PRO A 154 -14.37 -20.79 -9.31
CA PRO A 154 -13.03 -21.31 -9.57
C PRO A 154 -12.83 -22.76 -9.06
N PHE A 155 -13.65 -23.17 -8.09
CA PHE A 155 -13.52 -24.46 -7.38
C PHE A 155 -14.62 -25.46 -7.77
N HIS A 156 -15.44 -25.15 -8.78
CA HIS A 156 -16.46 -26.10 -9.25
C HIS A 156 -15.81 -27.46 -9.58
N PRO A 157 -16.37 -28.58 -9.16
CA PRO A 157 -15.78 -29.92 -9.36
C PRO A 157 -15.45 -30.25 -10.82
N ASP A 158 -16.29 -29.78 -11.75
CA ASP A 158 -16.09 -29.99 -13.19
C ASP A 158 -14.99 -29.10 -13.80
N ASN A 159 -14.48 -28.12 -13.03
CA ASN A 159 -13.39 -27.27 -13.46
C ASN A 159 -12.04 -27.94 -13.19
N ASN A 160 -11.56 -28.73 -14.13
CA ASN A 160 -10.20 -29.30 -14.05
C ASN A 160 -9.13 -28.24 -14.36
N LEU A 161 -9.10 -27.14 -13.59
CA LEU A 161 -8.16 -26.05 -13.78
C LEU A 161 -6.93 -26.21 -12.90
N PRO A 162 -5.72 -25.87 -13.41
CA PRO A 162 -4.51 -25.78 -12.58
C PRO A 162 -4.68 -24.78 -11.43
N LYS A 163 -3.94 -24.98 -10.32
CA LYS A 163 -3.99 -24.11 -9.12
C LYS A 163 -3.85 -22.62 -9.46
N ALA A 164 -2.87 -22.27 -10.31
CA ALA A 164 -2.65 -20.88 -10.69
C ALA A 164 -3.84 -20.27 -11.46
N ALA A 165 -4.48 -21.03 -12.37
CA ALA A 165 -5.67 -20.61 -13.07
C ALA A 165 -6.85 -20.36 -12.11
N ARG A 166 -7.07 -21.30 -11.17
CA ARG A 166 -8.09 -21.13 -10.12
C ARG A 166 -7.82 -19.89 -9.26
N SER A 167 -6.55 -19.64 -8.91
CA SER A 167 -6.18 -18.45 -8.14
C SER A 167 -6.50 -17.15 -8.90
N ALA A 168 -6.18 -17.08 -10.20
CA ALA A 168 -6.50 -15.91 -11.02
C ALA A 168 -8.02 -15.64 -11.11
N LEU A 169 -8.81 -16.71 -11.30
CA LEU A 169 -10.28 -16.59 -11.32
C LEU A 169 -10.84 -16.18 -9.95
N LEU A 170 -10.28 -16.70 -8.86
CA LEU A 170 -10.68 -16.32 -7.52
C LEU A 170 -10.42 -14.83 -7.25
N CYS A 171 -9.27 -14.31 -7.65
CA CYS A 171 -8.97 -12.89 -7.53
C CYS A 171 -9.97 -12.03 -8.32
N LEU A 172 -10.26 -12.41 -9.57
CA LEU A 172 -11.26 -11.74 -10.39
C LEU A 172 -12.65 -11.80 -9.75
N GLN A 173 -13.04 -12.97 -9.20
CA GLN A 173 -14.33 -13.14 -8.50
C GLN A 173 -14.43 -12.23 -7.27
N ILE A 174 -13.39 -12.18 -6.42
CA ILE A 174 -13.36 -11.33 -5.21
C ILE A 174 -13.53 -9.84 -5.59
N PHE A 175 -12.80 -9.39 -6.61
CA PHE A 175 -12.92 -8.02 -7.09
C PHE A 175 -14.33 -7.72 -7.61
N THR A 176 -14.88 -8.61 -8.43
CA THR A 176 -16.22 -8.47 -9.00
C THR A 176 -17.31 -8.44 -7.91
N GLU A 177 -17.24 -9.37 -6.94
CA GLU A 177 -18.18 -9.43 -5.81
C GLU A 177 -18.10 -8.17 -4.95
N ALA A 178 -16.91 -7.63 -4.71
CA ALA A 178 -16.75 -6.38 -3.97
C ALA A 178 -17.47 -5.21 -4.66
N LEU A 179 -17.35 -5.08 -5.98
CA LEU A 179 -18.04 -4.02 -6.73
C LEU A 179 -19.54 -4.22 -6.76
N GLN A 180 -20.03 -5.43 -7.04
CA GLN A 180 -21.45 -5.75 -7.13
C GLN A 180 -22.19 -5.65 -5.80
N SER A 181 -21.50 -5.93 -4.68
CA SER A 181 -22.08 -5.85 -3.34
C SER A 181 -22.16 -4.42 -2.79
N HIS A 182 -21.48 -3.45 -3.42
CA HIS A 182 -21.38 -2.07 -2.95
C HIS A 182 -21.75 -1.06 -4.06
N PRO A 183 -22.96 -1.15 -4.65
CA PRO A 183 -23.36 -0.26 -5.74
C PRO A 183 -23.34 1.20 -5.26
N GLY A 184 -22.80 2.10 -6.09
CA GLY A 184 -22.73 3.53 -5.81
C GLY A 184 -21.69 3.98 -4.77
N ARG A 185 -20.89 3.08 -4.21
CA ARG A 185 -19.78 3.45 -3.33
C ARG A 185 -18.61 4.07 -4.10
N ILE A 186 -18.44 3.72 -5.36
CA ILE A 186 -17.46 4.31 -6.27
C ILE A 186 -18.22 5.17 -7.28
N LYS A 187 -17.87 6.47 -7.35
CA LYS A 187 -18.56 7.41 -8.25
C LYS A 187 -18.07 7.29 -9.69
N GLN A 188 -16.76 7.12 -9.89
CA GLN A 188 -16.17 7.08 -11.22
C GLN A 188 -15.04 6.05 -11.28
N PHE A 189 -15.08 5.22 -12.34
CA PHE A 189 -14.00 4.30 -12.66
C PHE A 189 -13.12 4.88 -13.75
N GLU A 190 -11.81 4.80 -13.57
CA GLU A 190 -10.77 5.23 -14.51
C GLU A 190 -9.96 4.01 -14.95
N LEU A 191 -10.21 3.57 -16.18
CA LEU A 191 -9.41 2.49 -16.76
C LEU A 191 -8.06 3.01 -17.22
N VAL A 192 -7.00 2.39 -16.69
CA VAL A 192 -5.62 2.69 -17.07
C VAL A 192 -5.30 1.95 -18.39
N PRO A 193 -5.05 2.67 -19.50
CA PRO A 193 -4.93 2.05 -20.83
C PRO A 193 -3.60 1.33 -21.07
N GLY A 194 -2.60 1.54 -20.21
CA GLY A 194 -1.28 0.93 -20.35
C GLY A 194 -0.41 1.47 -21.49
N THR A 195 -0.76 2.62 -22.06
CA THR A 195 -0.01 3.18 -23.20
C THR A 195 1.07 4.17 -22.79
N GLU A 196 0.83 4.94 -21.75
CA GLU A 196 1.70 6.03 -21.30
C GLU A 196 1.61 6.21 -19.78
N THR A 197 2.56 6.96 -19.24
CA THR A 197 2.48 7.46 -17.86
C THR A 197 1.30 8.43 -17.75
N ILE A 198 0.44 8.22 -16.76
CA ILE A 198 -0.67 9.12 -16.44
C ILE A 198 -0.22 10.05 -15.34
N SER A 199 -0.19 11.36 -15.63
CA SER A 199 0.15 12.38 -14.62
C SER A 199 -1.11 13.04 -14.09
N LEU A 200 -1.28 13.03 -12.76
CA LEU A 200 -2.43 13.54 -12.05
C LEU A 200 -2.00 14.63 -11.07
N GLN A 201 -2.62 15.81 -11.15
CA GLN A 201 -2.57 16.79 -10.06
C GLN A 201 -3.69 16.43 -9.08
N LEU A 202 -3.33 15.90 -7.92
CA LEU A 202 -4.28 15.41 -6.92
C LEU A 202 -4.76 16.56 -6.02
N THR A 203 -3.82 17.38 -5.54
CA THR A 203 -4.06 18.65 -4.82
C THR A 203 -3.11 19.72 -5.36
N PRO A 204 -3.19 20.97 -4.95
CA PRO A 204 -2.20 21.98 -5.37
C PRO A 204 -0.74 21.57 -5.07
N ASP A 205 -0.50 20.81 -4.00
CA ASP A 205 0.82 20.46 -3.51
C ASP A 205 1.21 19.00 -3.82
N LEU A 206 0.23 18.12 -4.13
CA LEU A 206 0.46 16.70 -4.41
C LEU A 206 0.21 16.36 -5.87
N LYS A 207 1.23 15.85 -6.54
CA LYS A 207 1.17 15.28 -7.89
C LYS A 207 1.46 13.78 -7.82
N MET A 208 0.84 12.99 -8.70
CA MET A 208 1.14 11.56 -8.87
C MET A 208 1.30 11.22 -10.35
N ASP A 209 2.35 10.47 -10.66
CA ASP A 209 2.51 9.78 -11.93
C ASP A 209 2.21 8.29 -11.74
N ILE A 210 1.28 7.74 -12.55
CA ILE A 210 1.01 6.31 -12.64
C ILE A 210 1.83 5.76 -13.79
N LEU A 211 2.81 4.91 -13.47
CA LEU A 211 3.67 4.25 -14.44
C LEU A 211 3.01 2.93 -14.84
N CYS A 212 2.58 2.84 -16.08
CA CYS A 212 1.87 1.69 -16.63
C CYS A 212 2.83 0.60 -17.08
N GLY A 213 2.32 -0.61 -17.23
CA GLY A 213 3.00 -1.70 -17.92
C GLY A 213 2.80 -1.63 -19.44
N GLU A 214 3.23 -2.68 -20.15
CA GLU A 214 3.06 -2.76 -21.60
C GLU A 214 1.58 -2.89 -22.01
N PRO A 215 1.09 -2.15 -23.02
CA PRO A 215 -0.30 -2.19 -23.46
C PRO A 215 -0.79 -3.59 -23.86
N ALA A 216 0.12 -4.43 -24.36
CA ALA A 216 -0.20 -5.82 -24.75
C ALA A 216 -0.64 -6.65 -23.54
N LEU A 217 -0.10 -6.38 -22.33
CA LEU A 217 -0.46 -7.08 -21.11
C LEU A 217 -1.89 -6.74 -20.67
N TYR A 218 -2.29 -5.47 -20.74
CA TYR A 218 -3.65 -5.05 -20.37
C TYR A 218 -4.70 -5.53 -21.37
N ARG A 219 -4.38 -5.56 -22.68
CA ARG A 219 -5.25 -6.20 -23.69
C ARG A 219 -5.44 -7.68 -23.36
N ARG A 220 -4.35 -8.40 -23.05
CA ARG A 220 -4.43 -9.79 -22.65
C ARG A 220 -5.24 -9.99 -21.37
N GLN A 221 -5.06 -9.14 -20.37
CA GLN A 221 -5.90 -9.16 -19.15
C GLN A 221 -7.37 -9.13 -19.52
N LYS A 222 -7.75 -8.15 -20.35
CA LYS A 222 -9.14 -7.99 -20.79
C LYS A 222 -9.64 -9.25 -21.53
N GLU A 223 -8.88 -9.76 -22.49
CA GLU A 223 -9.25 -10.96 -23.26
C GLU A 223 -9.48 -12.17 -22.34
N VAL A 224 -8.56 -12.43 -21.40
CA VAL A 224 -8.64 -13.59 -20.51
C VAL A 224 -9.81 -13.47 -19.52
N TYR A 225 -10.06 -12.27 -19.01
CA TYR A 225 -11.14 -12.05 -18.05
C TYR A 225 -12.52 -12.01 -18.70
N ASP A 226 -12.65 -11.38 -19.88
CA ASP A 226 -13.88 -11.40 -20.66
C ASP A 226 -14.23 -12.84 -21.08
N ALA A 227 -13.27 -13.63 -21.55
CA ALA A 227 -13.46 -15.04 -21.88
C ALA A 227 -13.96 -15.85 -20.67
N ALA A 228 -13.38 -15.60 -19.47
CA ALA A 228 -13.83 -16.26 -18.25
C ALA A 228 -15.29 -15.96 -17.91
N PHE A 229 -15.73 -14.71 -18.04
CA PHE A 229 -17.14 -14.32 -17.84
C PHE A 229 -18.07 -14.86 -18.91
N ASN A 230 -17.59 -15.10 -20.14
CA ASN A 230 -18.34 -15.75 -21.21
C ASN A 230 -18.40 -17.29 -21.07
N GLY A 231 -17.85 -17.85 -19.98
CA GLY A 231 -17.81 -19.29 -19.75
C GLY A 231 -16.67 -20.02 -20.43
N GLU A 232 -15.78 -19.30 -21.11
CA GLU A 232 -14.61 -19.87 -21.75
C GLU A 232 -13.46 -19.95 -20.74
N ARG A 233 -13.14 -21.18 -20.27
CA ARG A 233 -12.12 -21.42 -19.24
C ARG A 233 -10.89 -22.08 -19.81
N ASN A 234 -10.11 -21.34 -20.59
CA ASN A 234 -8.83 -21.83 -21.09
C ASN A 234 -7.78 -21.83 -19.96
N GLY A 235 -7.55 -23.01 -19.36
CA GLY A 235 -6.62 -23.17 -18.25
C GLY A 235 -5.19 -22.73 -18.58
N TYR A 236 -4.73 -22.93 -19.84
CA TYR A 236 -3.41 -22.50 -20.26
C TYR A 236 -3.27 -20.97 -20.27
N GLU A 237 -4.26 -20.25 -20.83
CA GLU A 237 -4.24 -18.78 -20.87
C GLU A 237 -4.37 -18.18 -19.48
N LEU A 238 -5.22 -18.75 -18.63
CA LEU A 238 -5.35 -18.33 -17.22
C LEU A 238 -4.04 -18.54 -16.43
N VAL A 239 -3.31 -19.63 -16.64
CA VAL A 239 -2.00 -19.85 -15.98
C VAL A 239 -0.97 -18.85 -16.49
N ARG A 240 -0.92 -18.61 -17.81
CA ARG A 240 -0.02 -17.59 -18.37
C ARG A 240 -0.32 -16.21 -17.81
N TRP A 241 -1.60 -15.87 -17.70
CA TRP A 241 -2.03 -14.60 -17.13
C TRP A 241 -1.65 -14.50 -15.65
N ALA A 242 -1.95 -15.53 -14.84
CA ALA A 242 -1.58 -15.55 -13.43
C ALA A 242 -0.09 -15.25 -13.17
N LYS A 243 0.80 -15.75 -14.05
CA LYS A 243 2.24 -15.49 -14.00
C LYS A 243 2.63 -14.07 -14.45
N SER A 244 1.75 -13.38 -15.14
CA SER A 244 2.01 -12.04 -15.70
C SER A 244 1.44 -10.91 -14.85
N MET A 245 0.62 -11.20 -13.84
CA MET A 245 -0.10 -10.17 -13.08
C MET A 245 0.84 -9.17 -12.41
N ASN A 246 1.95 -9.62 -11.81
CA ASN A 246 2.94 -8.73 -11.19
C ASN A 246 3.61 -7.79 -12.21
N VAL A 247 3.88 -8.30 -13.43
CA VAL A 247 4.47 -7.46 -14.49
C VAL A 247 3.53 -6.32 -14.91
N CYS A 248 2.22 -6.53 -14.73
CA CYS A 248 1.18 -5.53 -15.04
C CYS A 248 0.93 -4.56 -13.90
N SER A 249 1.56 -4.75 -12.75
CA SER A 249 1.35 -3.92 -11.57
C SER A 249 1.58 -2.44 -11.89
N LEU A 250 0.57 -1.62 -11.61
CA LEU A 250 0.70 -0.17 -11.68
C LEU A 250 1.67 0.29 -10.60
N ARG A 251 2.59 1.15 -10.99
CA ARG A 251 3.60 1.73 -10.11
C ARG A 251 3.30 3.22 -9.97
N GLN A 252 3.51 3.80 -8.81
CA GLN A 252 3.21 5.20 -8.58
C GLN A 252 4.46 5.95 -8.15
N ARG A 253 4.56 7.20 -8.61
CA ARG A 253 5.53 8.18 -8.15
C ARG A 253 4.78 9.42 -7.71
N LEU A 254 4.88 9.76 -6.44
CA LEU A 254 4.25 10.93 -5.86
C LEU A 254 5.31 12.01 -5.65
N TYR A 255 4.89 13.25 -5.83
CA TYR A 255 5.70 14.44 -5.64
C TYR A 255 4.98 15.37 -4.68
N TYR A 256 5.63 15.72 -3.58
CA TYR A 256 5.10 16.58 -2.55
C TYR A 256 6.20 17.47 -1.97
N HIS A 257 6.10 18.79 -2.08
CA HIS A 257 7.07 19.80 -1.58
C HIS A 257 8.55 19.45 -1.91
N GLY A 258 8.81 18.96 -3.12
CA GLY A 258 10.16 18.58 -3.57
C GLY A 258 10.63 17.22 -3.05
N LYS A 259 9.78 16.48 -2.35
CA LYS A 259 10.01 15.08 -1.97
C LYS A 259 9.39 14.14 -2.99
N GLU A 260 10.02 12.98 -3.16
CA GLU A 260 9.58 11.96 -4.09
C GLU A 260 9.36 10.63 -3.37
N ILE A 261 8.14 10.08 -3.53
CA ILE A 261 7.73 8.80 -2.95
C ILE A 261 7.45 7.83 -4.10
N VAL A 262 8.07 6.66 -4.06
CA VAL A 262 7.89 5.61 -5.06
C VAL A 262 7.17 4.42 -4.43
N LEU A 263 6.02 4.04 -5.02
CA LEU A 263 5.27 2.86 -4.62
C LEU A 263 5.43 1.80 -5.70
N GLY A 264 6.09 0.70 -5.35
CA GLY A 264 6.55 -0.31 -6.30
C GLY A 264 5.46 -1.25 -6.81
N GLY A 265 4.31 -1.35 -6.13
CA GLY A 265 3.40 -2.46 -6.34
C GLY A 265 4.16 -3.79 -6.27
N ASP A 266 3.83 -4.74 -7.14
CA ASP A 266 4.54 -6.04 -7.22
C ASP A 266 5.39 -6.19 -8.48
N ALA A 267 5.70 -5.07 -9.15
CA ALA A 267 6.54 -5.09 -10.34
C ALA A 267 7.96 -5.56 -10.02
N TYR A 268 8.48 -6.49 -10.80
CA TYR A 268 9.83 -7.03 -10.67
C TYR A 268 10.91 -5.98 -10.99
N ALA A 269 12.12 -6.16 -10.48
CA ALA A 269 13.25 -5.26 -10.69
C ALA A 269 13.50 -4.97 -12.19
N HIS A 270 13.44 -6.00 -13.04
CA HIS A 270 13.66 -5.83 -14.48
C HIS A 270 12.61 -4.95 -15.16
N VAL A 271 11.38 -4.91 -14.64
CA VAL A 271 10.31 -4.02 -15.14
C VAL A 271 10.61 -2.56 -14.78
N TRP A 272 11.10 -2.32 -13.57
CA TRP A 272 11.52 -1.00 -13.13
C TRP A 272 12.74 -0.48 -13.90
N GLU A 273 13.65 -1.36 -14.26
CA GLU A 273 14.88 -0.99 -14.97
C GLU A 273 14.65 -0.49 -16.40
N THR A 274 13.45 -0.72 -16.96
CA THR A 274 13.06 -0.24 -18.31
C THR A 274 12.62 1.22 -18.35
N VAL A 275 12.30 1.81 -17.18
CA VAL A 275 11.85 3.21 -17.09
C VAL A 275 13.00 4.13 -16.67
N ASN A 276 12.87 5.41 -17.03
CA ASN A 276 13.82 6.43 -16.57
C ASN A 276 13.53 6.75 -15.10
N LEU A 277 14.43 6.32 -14.20
CA LEU A 277 14.29 6.49 -12.77
C LEU A 277 15.19 7.62 -12.28
N THR A 278 14.68 8.40 -11.35
CA THR A 278 15.40 9.42 -10.59
C THR A 278 15.41 9.04 -9.11
N PRO A 279 16.30 9.60 -8.28
CA PRO A 279 16.30 9.38 -6.84
C PRO A 279 14.94 9.65 -6.19
N CYS A 280 14.66 8.98 -5.07
CA CYS A 280 13.46 9.19 -4.26
C CYS A 280 13.80 9.29 -2.77
N ASP A 281 12.91 9.88 -1.98
CA ASP A 281 13.07 9.96 -0.53
C ASP A 281 12.52 8.71 0.15
N ILE A 282 11.37 8.19 -0.32
CA ILE A 282 10.70 7.02 0.23
C ILE A 282 10.42 6.00 -0.87
N LEU A 283 10.76 4.74 -0.61
CA LEU A 283 10.46 3.60 -1.48
C LEU A 283 9.59 2.58 -0.74
N LYS A 284 8.37 2.32 -1.23
CA LYS A 284 7.70 1.04 -0.94
C LYS A 284 8.37 -0.03 -1.79
N VAL A 285 9.01 -0.97 -1.15
CA VAL A 285 9.78 -2.03 -1.82
C VAL A 285 8.84 -2.90 -2.65
N PRO A 286 9.15 -3.15 -3.94
CA PRO A 286 8.30 -3.97 -4.78
C PRO A 286 8.15 -5.40 -4.25
N HIS A 287 6.99 -6.03 -4.53
CA HIS A 287 6.71 -7.46 -4.36
C HIS A 287 7.17 -8.03 -3.01
N HIS A 288 6.90 -7.28 -1.92
CA HIS A 288 7.15 -7.70 -0.54
C HIS A 288 8.60 -8.13 -0.27
N ALA A 289 9.56 -7.50 -0.95
CA ALA A 289 10.98 -7.85 -0.92
C ALA A 289 11.27 -9.31 -1.34
N SER A 290 10.55 -9.85 -2.34
CA SER A 290 10.91 -11.12 -2.99
C SER A 290 12.28 -11.04 -3.67
N PHE A 291 12.93 -12.18 -3.90
CA PHE A 291 14.29 -12.23 -4.46
C PHE A 291 14.46 -11.45 -5.76
N ASP A 292 13.44 -11.42 -6.60
CA ASP A 292 13.41 -10.78 -7.92
C ASP A 292 12.81 -9.35 -7.92
N SER A 293 12.42 -8.86 -6.74
CA SER A 293 11.76 -7.56 -6.59
C SER A 293 12.70 -6.36 -6.72
N THR A 294 13.94 -6.54 -6.27
CA THR A 294 14.89 -5.45 -6.08
C THR A 294 16.28 -5.87 -6.51
N SER A 295 16.94 -5.02 -7.28
CA SER A 295 18.32 -5.22 -7.71
C SER A 295 19.22 -4.07 -7.23
N ARG A 296 20.54 -4.32 -7.16
CA ARG A 296 21.53 -3.26 -6.90
C ARG A 296 21.39 -2.10 -7.87
N LYS A 297 21.22 -2.39 -9.17
CA LYS A 297 21.03 -1.39 -10.21
C LYS A 297 19.78 -0.53 -10.00
N LEU A 298 18.69 -1.13 -9.52
CA LEU A 298 17.46 -0.39 -9.18
C LEU A 298 17.71 0.57 -8.02
N LEU A 299 18.37 0.11 -6.95
CA LEU A 299 18.67 0.93 -5.77
C LEU A 299 19.69 2.04 -6.08
N GLU A 300 20.69 1.77 -6.93
CA GLU A 300 21.62 2.79 -7.42
C GLU A 300 20.94 3.93 -8.18
N LYS A 301 19.85 3.63 -8.87
CA LYS A 301 19.04 4.66 -9.56
C LYS A 301 18.09 5.40 -8.64
N LEU A 302 17.39 4.67 -7.76
CA LEU A 302 16.38 5.24 -6.88
C LEU A 302 16.98 5.94 -5.66
N GLN A 303 18.12 5.49 -5.16
CA GLN A 303 18.83 6.04 -3.98
C GLN A 303 17.87 6.39 -2.82
N PRO A 304 16.98 5.49 -2.39
CA PRO A 304 15.99 5.80 -1.40
C PRO A 304 16.64 6.09 -0.05
N LYS A 305 16.14 7.11 0.69
CA LYS A 305 16.55 7.35 2.07
C LYS A 305 15.83 6.43 3.05
N THR A 306 14.56 6.19 2.77
CA THR A 306 13.69 5.33 3.57
C THR A 306 13.06 4.27 2.68
N ALA A 307 13.07 3.02 3.13
CA ALA A 307 12.35 1.93 2.48
C ALA A 307 11.33 1.30 3.44
N VAL A 308 10.17 0.95 2.90
CA VAL A 308 9.11 0.22 3.61
C VAL A 308 8.82 -1.09 2.88
N VAL A 309 8.88 -2.19 3.61
CA VAL A 309 8.53 -3.53 3.13
C VAL A 309 7.17 -3.92 3.71
N THR A 310 6.18 -4.05 2.85
CA THR A 310 4.83 -4.50 3.19
C THR A 310 4.78 -6.03 3.11
N VAL A 311 4.80 -6.72 4.23
CA VAL A 311 4.98 -8.18 4.24
C VAL A 311 4.49 -8.78 5.56
N ALA A 312 4.05 -10.04 5.53
CA ALA A 312 3.78 -10.82 6.73
C ALA A 312 5.08 -11.24 7.44
N ALA A 313 5.02 -11.33 8.77
CA ALA A 313 6.16 -11.71 9.61
C ALA A 313 6.77 -13.07 9.25
N ARG A 314 5.93 -14.01 8.82
CA ARG A 314 6.35 -15.35 8.40
C ARG A 314 5.64 -15.74 7.12
N ARG A 315 6.42 -16.09 6.10
CA ARG A 315 5.89 -16.59 4.83
C ARG A 315 6.63 -17.85 4.39
N PRO A 316 5.88 -18.85 3.89
CA PRO A 316 6.49 -20.08 3.37
C PRO A 316 7.35 -19.84 2.12
N ASP A 317 7.16 -18.73 1.43
CA ASP A 317 7.83 -18.40 0.16
C ASP A 317 9.06 -17.50 0.33
N GLU A 318 9.65 -17.48 1.52
CA GLU A 318 10.87 -16.75 1.85
C GLU A 318 10.80 -15.22 1.58
N ARG A 319 9.64 -14.61 1.81
CA ARG A 319 9.49 -13.15 1.79
C ARG A 319 9.36 -12.59 3.21
N PRO A 320 10.07 -11.51 3.56
CA PRO A 320 11.09 -10.82 2.75
C PRO A 320 12.34 -11.70 2.59
N HIS A 321 12.94 -11.69 1.39
CA HIS A 321 14.13 -12.49 1.12
C HIS A 321 15.36 -11.89 1.82
N PRO A 322 16.17 -12.65 2.61
CA PRO A 322 17.27 -12.10 3.38
C PRO A 322 18.30 -11.33 2.55
N TYR A 323 18.59 -11.80 1.33
CA TYR A 323 19.49 -11.10 0.40
C TYR A 323 18.97 -9.70 0.04
N VAL A 324 17.66 -9.57 -0.24
CA VAL A 324 17.06 -8.27 -0.58
C VAL A 324 17.08 -7.35 0.63
N VAL A 325 16.81 -7.87 1.82
CA VAL A 325 16.88 -7.11 3.07
C VAL A 325 18.30 -6.60 3.31
N SER A 326 19.31 -7.48 3.17
CA SER A 326 20.72 -7.08 3.31
C SER A 326 21.10 -6.02 2.27
N LEU A 327 20.64 -6.17 1.02
CA LEU A 327 20.88 -5.19 -0.03
C LEU A 327 20.23 -3.84 0.30
N LEU A 328 18.99 -3.82 0.79
CA LEU A 328 18.33 -2.59 1.21
C LEU A 328 19.09 -1.87 2.31
N GLN A 329 19.59 -2.60 3.32
CA GLN A 329 20.39 -2.03 4.41
C GLN A 329 21.70 -1.36 3.96
N GLU A 330 22.23 -1.72 2.78
CA GLU A 330 23.40 -1.04 2.20
C GLU A 330 23.04 0.35 1.62
N TYR A 331 21.78 0.57 1.25
CA TYR A 331 21.36 1.74 0.46
C TYR A 331 20.47 2.74 1.21
N VAL A 332 19.77 2.31 2.28
CA VAL A 332 18.80 3.16 2.98
C VAL A 332 19.25 3.54 4.37
N GLU A 333 18.87 4.72 4.81
CA GLU A 333 19.08 5.16 6.19
C GLU A 333 18.06 4.52 7.15
N ASN A 334 16.81 4.30 6.65
CA ASN A 334 15.73 3.75 7.44
C ASN A 334 15.04 2.61 6.68
N LEU A 335 14.90 1.46 7.32
CA LEU A 335 14.21 0.28 6.79
C LEU A 335 13.10 -0.15 7.74
N TYR A 336 11.86 -0.17 7.25
CA TYR A 336 10.68 -0.56 8.03
C TYR A 336 9.99 -1.77 7.40
N PHE A 337 9.35 -2.56 8.26
CA PHE A 337 8.51 -3.69 7.86
C PHE A 337 7.12 -3.49 8.46
N THR A 338 6.07 -3.76 7.71
CA THR A 338 4.70 -3.56 8.21
C THR A 338 4.31 -4.55 9.30
N ASP A 339 4.89 -5.74 9.33
CA ASP A 339 4.63 -6.76 10.36
C ASP A 339 5.91 -7.11 11.13
N ALA A 340 5.79 -7.92 12.16
CA ALA A 340 6.84 -8.35 13.07
C ALA A 340 7.87 -9.31 12.43
N VAL A 341 8.51 -8.84 11.35
CA VAL A 341 9.55 -9.61 10.64
C VAL A 341 10.77 -9.79 11.52
N GLU A 342 11.23 -11.01 11.64
CA GLU A 342 12.47 -11.39 12.30
C GLU A 342 13.37 -12.14 11.33
N ILE A 343 14.58 -11.62 11.10
CA ILE A 343 15.63 -12.29 10.34
C ILE A 343 16.89 -12.30 11.20
N PRO A 344 17.32 -13.47 11.71
CA PRO A 344 18.44 -13.55 12.65
C PRO A 344 19.69 -12.82 12.15
N GLY A 345 20.17 -11.89 12.96
CA GLY A 345 21.36 -11.07 12.66
C GLY A 345 21.12 -9.92 11.66
N LEU A 346 19.91 -9.74 11.12
CA LEU A 346 19.58 -8.69 10.16
C LEU A 346 18.43 -7.79 10.63
N VAL A 347 17.33 -8.37 11.13
CA VAL A 347 16.10 -7.64 11.47
C VAL A 347 15.54 -8.12 12.79
N GLU A 348 15.31 -7.17 13.69
CA GLU A 348 14.56 -7.38 14.93
C GLU A 348 13.07 -7.05 14.71
N PRO A 349 12.13 -7.81 15.28
CA PRO A 349 10.71 -7.63 15.02
C PRO A 349 10.20 -6.30 15.62
N GLN A 350 9.39 -5.61 14.84
CA GLN A 350 8.67 -4.40 15.24
C GLN A 350 7.16 -4.68 15.25
N PHE A 351 6.42 -4.04 16.17
CA PHE A 351 5.01 -4.32 16.38
C PHE A 351 4.20 -3.03 16.27
N HIS A 352 3.46 -2.87 15.17
CA HIS A 352 2.61 -1.71 14.91
C HIS A 352 1.46 -2.06 13.96
N LYS A 353 0.39 -1.27 13.99
CA LYS A 353 -0.75 -1.39 13.07
C LYS A 353 -0.45 -0.84 11.68
N SER A 354 0.47 0.13 11.61
CA SER A 354 0.97 0.69 10.35
C SER A 354 2.38 1.24 10.55
N VAL A 355 3.19 1.24 9.51
CA VAL A 355 4.35 2.12 9.41
C VAL A 355 3.81 3.48 8.99
N HIS A 356 3.91 4.47 9.88
CA HIS A 356 3.45 5.83 9.66
C HIS A 356 4.64 6.74 9.36
N LEU A 357 4.59 7.43 8.21
CA LEU A 357 5.60 8.40 7.77
C LEU A 357 4.93 9.73 7.47
N GLU A 358 5.60 10.82 7.84
CA GLU A 358 5.16 12.19 7.57
C GLU A 358 6.17 12.88 6.65
N VAL A 359 5.65 13.61 5.64
CA VAL A 359 6.43 14.36 4.65
C VAL A 359 5.94 15.81 4.68
N GLU A 360 6.86 16.74 5.01
CA GLU A 360 6.62 18.18 5.06
C GLU A 360 6.95 18.88 3.74
#